data_1d465a6159db9425a2dc60592e35d5b8
#
_entry.id   1d465a6159db9425a2dc60592e35d5b8
#
_cell.length_a   1.000
_cell.length_b   1.000
_cell.length_c   1.000
_cell.angle_alpha   90.00
_cell.angle_beta   90.00
_cell.angle_gamma   90.00
#
_symmetry.space_group_name_H-M   'P 1'
#
loop_
_entity.id
_entity.type
_entity.pdbx_description
1 polymer ?
#
loop_
_entity_poly.entity_id
_entity_poly.type
_entity_poly.pdbx_seq_one_letter_code
_entity_poly.pdbx_strand_id
1 'polypeptide(L)'
;MALKKEIVQLKEERKNAKLESNSAQDRYATPLMYQVRVVLHRMNLTFWRSPNYGISVYTSQLTKGFTRLFVHVIIALFTGLTFFQVGNKASDLQNRIFCIFQATVLPALIMSQVEPRYDLSRMIFIRESSSKMYSQFAFVVSIVVAEIPYGIMSAVVYFICFYFPAGFNYNAERAGYQFLIILIDEVFYFAGLH
;
A
#
# COMPACT_ATOMS: atom_id res chain seq x y z
N MET A 1 -38.84 39.30 -32.73
CA MET A 1 -37.64 39.95 -32.18
C MET A 1 -37.45 39.68 -30.68
N ALA A 2 -38.48 39.53 -29.88
CA ALA A 2 -38.45 39.24 -28.45
C ALA A 2 -37.79 37.89 -28.13
N LEU A 3 -38.19 36.83 -28.82
CA LEU A 3 -37.71 35.46 -28.60
C LEU A 3 -36.18 35.29 -28.78
N LYS A 4 -35.59 36.03 -29.73
CA LYS A 4 -34.12 36.04 -29.92
C LYS A 4 -33.38 36.67 -28.77
N LYS A 5 -33.91 37.72 -28.15
CA LYS A 5 -33.32 38.38 -26.99
C LYS A 5 -33.38 37.46 -25.77
N GLU A 6 -34.46 36.77 -25.55
CA GLU A 6 -34.66 35.84 -24.46
C GLU A 6 -33.71 34.63 -24.56
N ILE A 7 -33.52 34.08 -25.76
CA ILE A 7 -32.56 33.01 -26.02
C ILE A 7 -31.10 33.44 -25.74
N VAL A 8 -30.76 34.69 -26.07
CA VAL A 8 -29.42 35.24 -25.82
C VAL A 8 -29.19 35.42 -24.29
N GLN A 9 -30.20 35.95 -23.59
CA GLN A 9 -30.12 36.09 -22.12
C GLN A 9 -30.00 34.76 -21.43
N LEU A 10 -30.77 33.75 -21.78
CA LEU A 10 -30.67 32.41 -21.23
C LEU A 10 -29.32 31.74 -21.55
N LYS A 11 -28.69 32.03 -22.68
CA LYS A 11 -27.35 31.56 -23.01
C LYS A 11 -26.28 32.24 -22.19
N GLU A 12 -26.45 33.54 -21.90
CA GLU A 12 -25.50 34.27 -21.05
C GLU A 12 -25.65 33.87 -19.58
N GLU A 13 -26.84 33.71 -19.06
CA GLU A 13 -27.09 33.16 -17.72
C GLU A 13 -26.52 31.75 -17.55
N ARG A 14 -26.71 30.89 -18.55
CA ARG A 14 -26.09 29.54 -18.57
C ARG A 14 -24.56 29.59 -18.64
N LYS A 15 -24.01 30.55 -19.34
CA LYS A 15 -22.55 30.72 -19.44
C LYS A 15 -21.98 31.24 -18.14
N ASN A 16 -22.64 32.19 -17.49
CA ASN A 16 -22.25 32.74 -16.19
C ASN A 16 -22.40 31.69 -15.08
N ALA A 17 -23.50 30.93 -15.04
CA ALA A 17 -23.67 29.82 -14.13
C ALA A 17 -22.63 28.71 -14.34
N LYS A 18 -22.22 28.47 -15.59
CA LYS A 18 -21.11 27.52 -15.90
C LYS A 18 -19.73 28.05 -15.52
N LEU A 19 -19.53 29.36 -15.54
CA LEU A 19 -18.27 29.98 -15.07
C LEU A 19 -18.15 29.97 -13.55
N GLU A 20 -19.25 30.14 -12.83
CA GLU A 20 -19.28 30.00 -11.37
C GLU A 20 -19.13 28.54 -10.94
N SER A 21 -19.58 27.57 -11.74
CA SER A 21 -19.50 26.14 -11.45
C SER A 21 -18.14 25.50 -11.79
N ASN A 22 -17.18 26.24 -12.31
CA ASN A 22 -15.91 25.70 -12.81
C ASN A 22 -14.79 25.62 -11.75
N SER A 23 -15.10 25.77 -10.46
CA SER A 23 -14.15 25.38 -9.43
C SER A 23 -14.08 23.84 -9.37
N ALA A 24 -12.87 23.29 -9.21
CA ALA A 24 -12.67 21.85 -9.06
C ALA A 24 -13.48 21.24 -7.90
N GLN A 25 -13.99 22.11 -7.03
CA GLN A 25 -14.84 21.81 -5.87
C GLN A 25 -16.27 21.44 -6.28
N ASP A 26 -16.77 21.97 -7.40
CA ASP A 26 -18.15 21.70 -7.89
C ASP A 26 -18.31 20.32 -8.53
N ARG A 27 -17.21 19.64 -8.80
CA ARG A 27 -17.25 18.29 -9.36
C ARG A 27 -17.67 17.23 -8.34
N TYR A 28 -17.41 17.49 -7.07
CA TYR A 28 -17.70 16.60 -5.95
C TYR A 28 -18.39 17.40 -4.84
N ALA A 29 -19.38 16.80 -4.19
CA ALA A 29 -20.18 17.44 -3.15
C ALA A 29 -19.40 17.79 -1.85
N THR A 30 -18.20 17.25 -1.68
CA THR A 30 -17.40 17.38 -0.44
C THR A 30 -15.94 17.76 -0.73
N PRO A 31 -15.28 18.51 0.21
CA PRO A 31 -13.88 18.87 0.07
C PRO A 31 -12.99 17.63 0.08
N LEU A 32 -11.85 17.70 -0.64
CA LEU A 32 -10.94 16.58 -0.88
C LEU A 32 -10.45 15.91 0.41
N MET A 33 -10.13 16.68 1.44
CA MET A 33 -9.64 16.15 2.71
C MET A 33 -10.71 15.29 3.44
N TYR A 34 -11.97 15.68 3.34
CA TYR A 34 -13.08 14.90 3.89
C TYR A 34 -13.26 13.59 3.12
N GLN A 35 -13.16 13.63 1.78
CA GLN A 35 -13.20 12.43 0.93
C GLN A 35 -12.10 11.44 1.32
N VAL A 36 -10.84 11.92 1.44
CA VAL A 36 -9.69 11.10 1.85
C VAL A 36 -9.96 10.45 3.21
N ARG A 37 -10.44 11.21 4.19
CA ARG A 37 -10.69 10.67 5.54
C ARG A 37 -11.74 9.57 5.55
N VAL A 38 -12.84 9.76 4.83
CA VAL A 38 -13.94 8.77 4.76
C VAL A 38 -13.49 7.52 4.02
N VAL A 39 -12.81 7.68 2.86
CA VAL A 39 -12.29 6.55 2.07
C VAL A 39 -11.22 5.79 2.86
N LEU A 40 -10.31 6.50 3.53
CA LEU A 40 -9.28 5.90 4.38
C LEU A 40 -9.88 5.08 5.52
N HIS A 41 -10.88 5.63 6.22
CA HIS A 41 -11.57 4.88 7.27
C HIS A 41 -12.22 3.61 6.75
N ARG A 42 -12.90 3.68 5.59
CA ARG A 42 -13.48 2.52 4.92
C ARG A 42 -12.42 1.50 4.53
N MET A 43 -11.29 1.95 3.96
CA MET A 43 -10.18 1.07 3.59
C MET A 43 -9.58 0.36 4.81
N ASN A 44 -9.34 1.09 5.90
CA ASN A 44 -8.85 0.50 7.14
C ASN A 44 -9.80 -0.57 7.70
N LEU A 45 -11.10 -0.31 7.72
CA LEU A 45 -12.10 -1.32 8.13
C LEU A 45 -12.11 -2.52 7.19
N THR A 46 -11.95 -2.29 5.90
CA THR A 46 -11.91 -3.36 4.90
C THR A 46 -10.64 -4.19 5.05
N PHE A 47 -9.49 -3.57 5.32
CA PHE A 47 -8.23 -4.25 5.58
C PHE A 47 -8.29 -5.06 6.88
N TRP A 48 -8.80 -4.47 7.95
CA TRP A 48 -8.97 -5.15 9.23
C TRP A 48 -9.88 -6.38 9.16
N ARG A 49 -10.95 -6.30 8.36
CA ARG A 49 -11.92 -7.39 8.18
C ARG A 49 -11.50 -8.42 7.15
N SER A 50 -10.50 -8.13 6.33
CA SER A 50 -10.07 -9.08 5.32
C SER A 50 -9.18 -10.17 5.90
N PRO A 51 -9.31 -11.41 5.42
CA PRO A 51 -8.56 -12.55 5.96
C PRO A 51 -7.04 -12.44 5.78
N ASN A 52 -6.58 -11.61 4.85
CA ASN A 52 -5.14 -11.45 4.58
C ASN A 52 -4.45 -10.46 5.51
N TYR A 53 -5.17 -9.51 6.12
CA TYR A 53 -4.62 -8.42 6.91
C TYR A 53 -5.11 -8.40 8.36
N GLY A 54 -6.36 -8.76 8.61
CA GLY A 54 -6.99 -8.60 9.92
C GLY A 54 -6.84 -9.80 10.82
N ILE A 55 -6.82 -9.53 12.11
CA ILE A 55 -6.99 -10.53 13.16
C ILE A 55 -8.49 -10.85 13.25
N SER A 56 -9.04 -11.55 12.27
CA SER A 56 -10.41 -12.01 12.35
C SER A 56 -10.48 -13.24 13.26
N VAL A 57 -10.69 -12.99 14.55
CA VAL A 57 -10.81 -14.02 15.60
C VAL A 57 -12.12 -14.82 15.49
N TYR A 58 -13.04 -14.41 14.64
CA TYR A 58 -14.36 -15.03 14.54
C TYR A 58 -14.47 -15.94 13.32
N THR A 59 -14.31 -17.16 13.52
CA THR A 59 -14.56 -18.35 12.72
C THR A 59 -13.31 -19.16 12.40
N SER A 60 -13.15 -20.32 13.01
CA SER A 60 -12.38 -21.56 12.66
C SER A 60 -11.28 -21.53 11.57
N GLN A 61 -10.74 -20.39 11.19
CA GLN A 61 -9.65 -20.21 10.24
C GLN A 61 -8.60 -19.27 10.84
N LEU A 62 -7.99 -19.68 11.93
CA LEU A 62 -6.86 -19.00 12.59
C LEU A 62 -5.68 -18.69 11.65
N THR A 63 -5.64 -19.31 10.48
CA THR A 63 -4.54 -19.18 9.51
C THR A 63 -4.69 -18.01 8.52
N LYS A 64 -5.89 -17.48 8.29
CA LYS A 64 -6.08 -16.51 7.19
C LYS A 64 -5.79 -15.04 7.54
N GLY A 65 -5.90 -14.65 8.81
CA GLY A 65 -5.65 -13.27 9.24
C GLY A 65 -4.17 -12.90 9.35
N PHE A 66 -3.29 -13.88 9.49
CA PHE A 66 -1.85 -13.71 9.59
C PHE A 66 -1.09 -14.19 8.36
N THR A 67 -1.76 -14.49 7.26
CA THR A 67 -1.13 -15.13 6.09
C THR A 67 0.05 -14.30 5.60
N ARG A 68 -0.09 -12.99 5.50
CA ARG A 68 0.99 -12.11 5.08
C ARG A 68 2.17 -12.15 6.04
N LEU A 69 1.95 -11.91 7.33
CA LEU A 69 3.00 -11.96 8.34
C LEU A 69 3.63 -13.35 8.44
N PHE A 70 2.83 -14.40 8.38
CA PHE A 70 3.30 -15.79 8.43
C PHE A 70 4.22 -16.12 7.24
N VAL A 71 3.86 -15.70 6.03
CA VAL A 71 4.69 -15.90 4.84
C VAL A 71 5.99 -15.10 4.94
N HIS A 72 5.95 -13.86 5.44
CA HIS A 72 7.17 -13.08 5.72
C HIS A 72 8.10 -13.78 6.72
N VAL A 73 7.55 -14.34 7.80
CA VAL A 73 8.33 -15.10 8.78
C VAL A 73 8.97 -16.33 8.14
N ILE A 74 8.21 -17.12 7.38
CA ILE A 74 8.74 -18.33 6.72
C ILE A 74 9.87 -17.96 5.75
N ILE A 75 9.66 -16.96 4.91
CA ILE A 75 10.66 -16.55 3.91
C ILE A 75 11.88 -15.93 4.60
N ALA A 76 11.68 -15.12 5.64
CA ALA A 76 12.78 -14.55 6.42
C ALA A 76 13.63 -15.63 7.12
N LEU A 77 12.97 -16.61 7.73
CA LEU A 77 13.65 -17.75 8.36
C LEU A 77 14.34 -18.62 7.31
N PHE A 78 13.69 -18.90 6.20
CA PHE A 78 14.31 -19.66 5.10
C PHE A 78 15.59 -18.99 4.62
N THR A 79 15.55 -17.67 4.36
CA THR A 79 16.72 -16.90 3.94
C THR A 79 17.77 -16.82 5.04
N GLY A 80 17.35 -16.52 6.27
CA GLY A 80 18.27 -16.43 7.41
C GLY A 80 18.96 -17.74 7.75
N LEU A 81 18.27 -18.87 7.61
CA LEU A 81 18.85 -20.21 7.83
C LEU A 81 19.71 -20.67 6.66
N THR A 82 19.34 -20.36 5.42
CA THR A 82 20.16 -20.68 4.24
C THR A 82 21.53 -20.02 4.30
N PHE A 83 21.58 -18.80 4.82
CA PHE A 83 22.80 -18.02 5.02
C PHE A 83 23.18 -17.90 6.50
N PHE A 84 23.05 -19.00 7.23
CA PHE A 84 23.31 -18.99 8.67
C PHE A 84 24.76 -18.61 9.00
N GLN A 85 24.94 -17.56 9.79
CA GLN A 85 26.24 -17.06 10.28
C GLN A 85 27.30 -16.90 9.17
N VAL A 86 26.95 -16.20 8.11
CA VAL A 86 27.90 -15.91 7.02
C VAL A 86 29.13 -15.18 7.56
N GLY A 87 30.31 -15.79 7.38
CA GLY A 87 31.58 -15.28 7.88
C GLY A 87 31.98 -13.92 7.34
N ASN A 88 33.00 -13.29 7.95
CA ASN A 88 33.52 -11.97 7.56
C ASN A 88 34.75 -12.05 6.63
N LYS A 89 35.10 -13.24 6.13
CA LYS A 89 36.25 -13.44 5.26
C LYS A 89 35.95 -13.01 3.81
N ALA A 90 37.00 -12.73 3.05
CA ALA A 90 36.85 -12.38 1.64
C ALA A 90 36.18 -13.49 0.80
N SER A 91 36.39 -14.77 1.18
CA SER A 91 35.71 -15.93 0.60
C SER A 91 34.17 -15.90 0.77
N ASP A 92 33.71 -15.24 1.83
CA ASP A 92 32.29 -15.23 2.18
C ASP A 92 31.53 -14.02 1.58
N LEU A 93 32.26 -13.14 0.88
CA LEU A 93 31.73 -11.93 0.29
C LEU A 93 30.61 -12.24 -0.72
N GLN A 94 30.79 -13.26 -1.54
CA GLN A 94 29.80 -13.69 -2.52
C GLN A 94 28.50 -14.15 -1.85
N ASN A 95 28.61 -14.94 -0.78
CA ASN A 95 27.45 -15.40 -0.01
C ASN A 95 26.69 -14.23 0.64
N ARG A 96 27.41 -13.19 1.09
CA ARG A 96 26.80 -11.97 1.64
C ARG A 96 26.04 -11.19 0.60
N ILE A 97 26.61 -11.02 -0.58
CA ILE A 97 25.94 -10.33 -1.71
C ILE A 97 24.68 -11.10 -2.08
N PHE A 98 24.76 -12.43 -2.18
CA PHE A 98 23.61 -13.28 -2.45
C PHE A 98 22.53 -13.18 -1.35
N CYS A 99 22.94 -13.15 -0.10
CA CYS A 99 22.04 -13.02 1.04
C CYS A 99 21.26 -11.69 0.99
N ILE A 100 21.96 -10.58 0.72
CA ILE A 100 21.34 -9.25 0.60
C ILE A 100 20.41 -9.22 -0.61
N PHE A 101 20.85 -9.72 -1.76
CA PHE A 101 20.03 -9.82 -2.98
C PHE A 101 18.75 -10.62 -2.72
N GLN A 102 18.85 -11.76 -2.08
CA GLN A 102 17.69 -12.60 -1.77
C GLN A 102 16.76 -11.92 -0.77
N ALA A 103 17.31 -11.21 0.21
CA ALA A 103 16.53 -10.44 1.18
C ALA A 103 15.72 -9.30 0.54
N THR A 104 16.18 -8.77 -0.58
CA THR A 104 15.49 -7.70 -1.32
C THR A 104 14.45 -8.28 -2.29
N VAL A 105 14.76 -9.38 -2.96
CA VAL A 105 13.86 -9.95 -3.99
C VAL A 105 12.71 -10.76 -3.40
N LEU A 106 12.90 -11.47 -2.29
CA LEU A 106 11.86 -12.34 -1.74
C LEU A 106 10.63 -11.60 -1.20
N PRO A 107 10.74 -10.46 -0.52
CA PRO A 107 9.57 -9.67 -0.14
C PRO A 107 8.71 -9.27 -1.34
N ALA A 108 9.32 -8.97 -2.50
CA ALA A 108 8.61 -8.67 -3.73
C ALA A 108 7.68 -9.81 -4.18
N LEU A 109 8.10 -11.06 -4.03
CA LEU A 109 7.29 -12.22 -4.37
C LEU A 109 6.06 -12.38 -3.47
N ILE A 110 6.14 -11.90 -2.23
CA ILE A 110 5.01 -11.94 -1.30
C ILE A 110 3.92 -10.96 -1.74
N MET A 111 4.30 -9.88 -2.40
CA MET A 111 3.37 -8.87 -2.89
C MET A 111 2.38 -9.41 -3.92
N SER A 112 2.74 -10.42 -4.69
CA SER A 112 1.82 -11.08 -5.62
C SER A 112 0.57 -11.67 -4.92
N GLN A 113 0.65 -11.93 -3.62
CA GLN A 113 -0.50 -12.40 -2.83
C GLN A 113 -1.49 -11.28 -2.47
N VAL A 114 -1.03 -10.03 -2.51
CA VAL A 114 -1.83 -8.85 -2.17
C VAL A 114 -2.50 -8.28 -3.41
N GLU A 115 -1.91 -8.51 -4.58
CA GLU A 115 -2.38 -8.03 -5.89
C GLU A 115 -3.87 -8.29 -6.17
N PRO A 116 -4.46 -9.49 -5.95
CA PRO A 116 -5.88 -9.73 -6.22
C PRO A 116 -6.83 -8.82 -5.45
N ARG A 117 -6.38 -8.29 -4.33
CA ARG A 117 -7.17 -7.37 -3.52
C ARG A 117 -7.21 -5.97 -4.11
N TYR A 118 -6.09 -5.52 -4.68
CA TYR A 118 -6.03 -4.24 -5.39
C TYR A 118 -6.96 -4.26 -6.59
N ASP A 119 -7.01 -5.36 -7.33
CA ASP A 119 -7.93 -5.54 -8.45
C ASP A 119 -9.39 -5.40 -8.02
N LEU A 120 -9.77 -6.03 -6.90
CA LEU A 120 -11.11 -5.89 -6.34
C LEU A 120 -11.41 -4.44 -5.92
N SER A 121 -10.47 -3.78 -5.26
CA SER A 121 -10.60 -2.38 -4.85
C SER A 121 -10.71 -1.45 -6.06
N ARG A 122 -9.95 -1.73 -7.13
CA ARG A 122 -10.00 -0.99 -8.39
C ARG A 122 -11.36 -1.15 -9.09
N MET A 123 -11.93 -2.35 -9.12
CA MET A 123 -13.27 -2.56 -9.69
C MET A 123 -14.34 -1.78 -8.93
N ILE A 124 -14.26 -1.76 -7.60
CA ILE A 124 -15.17 -0.96 -6.76
C ILE A 124 -14.97 0.52 -7.06
N PHE A 125 -13.72 0.99 -7.15
CA PHE A 125 -13.40 2.38 -7.49
C PHE A 125 -13.98 2.80 -8.84
N ILE A 126 -13.85 1.99 -9.89
CA ILE A 126 -14.39 2.30 -11.23
C ILE A 126 -15.91 2.54 -11.16
N ARG A 127 -16.63 1.70 -10.42
CA ARG A 127 -18.08 1.84 -10.23
C ARG A 127 -18.44 3.11 -9.44
N GLU A 128 -17.71 3.39 -8.36
CA GLU A 128 -17.97 4.55 -7.50
C GLU A 128 -17.52 5.86 -8.15
N SER A 129 -16.45 5.84 -8.95
CA SER A 129 -15.96 6.98 -9.72
C SER A 129 -16.95 7.35 -10.84
N SER A 130 -17.58 6.37 -11.50
CA SER A 130 -18.62 6.65 -12.49
C SER A 130 -19.83 7.35 -11.87
N SER A 131 -20.12 7.09 -10.61
CA SER A 131 -21.15 7.77 -9.81
C SER A 131 -20.68 9.10 -9.18
N LYS A 132 -19.44 9.56 -9.46
CA LYS A 132 -18.85 10.81 -8.95
C LYS A 132 -18.86 10.92 -7.42
N MET A 133 -18.72 9.80 -6.70
CA MET A 133 -18.77 9.79 -5.24
C MET A 133 -17.54 10.47 -4.60
N TYR A 134 -16.35 10.24 -5.15
CA TYR A 134 -15.09 10.85 -4.70
C TYR A 134 -14.04 10.90 -5.81
N SER A 135 -12.96 11.67 -5.59
CA SER A 135 -11.90 11.86 -6.58
C SER A 135 -10.94 10.66 -6.64
N GLN A 136 -10.35 10.45 -7.81
CA GLN A 136 -9.31 9.43 -8.00
C GLN A 136 -8.13 9.65 -7.06
N PHE A 137 -7.73 10.90 -6.84
CA PHE A 137 -6.64 11.23 -5.94
C PHE A 137 -6.94 10.82 -4.50
N ALA A 138 -8.19 11.04 -4.02
CA ALA A 138 -8.60 10.61 -2.70
C ALA A 138 -8.51 9.08 -2.53
N PHE A 139 -8.85 8.32 -3.56
CA PHE A 139 -8.74 6.86 -3.54
C PHE A 139 -7.28 6.40 -3.44
N VAL A 140 -6.40 6.88 -4.32
CA VAL A 140 -4.98 6.47 -4.34
C VAL A 140 -4.29 6.82 -3.02
N VAL A 141 -4.45 8.04 -2.53
CA VAL A 141 -3.87 8.46 -1.23
C VAL A 141 -4.39 7.58 -0.09
N SER A 142 -5.70 7.29 -0.07
CA SER A 142 -6.28 6.49 1.01
C SER A 142 -5.78 5.05 1.01
N ILE A 143 -5.58 4.43 -0.15
CA ILE A 143 -5.11 3.05 -0.23
C ILE A 143 -3.64 2.95 0.19
N VAL A 144 -2.79 3.89 -0.27
CA VAL A 144 -1.38 3.93 0.11
C VAL A 144 -1.22 4.17 1.61
N VAL A 145 -1.93 5.15 2.17
CA VAL A 145 -1.85 5.46 3.61
C VAL A 145 -2.38 4.30 4.46
N ALA A 146 -3.41 3.60 4.03
CA ALA A 146 -3.95 2.45 4.74
C ALA A 146 -2.97 1.26 4.79
N GLU A 147 -2.08 1.11 3.80
CA GLU A 147 -1.09 0.03 3.73
C GLU A 147 0.17 0.30 4.57
N ILE A 148 0.54 1.55 4.79
CA ILE A 148 1.78 1.91 5.52
C ILE A 148 1.92 1.17 6.86
N PRO A 149 0.93 1.11 7.76
CA PRO A 149 1.09 0.44 9.04
C PRO A 149 1.33 -1.07 8.90
N TYR A 150 0.72 -1.70 7.92
CA TYR A 150 0.92 -3.13 7.64
C TYR A 150 2.30 -3.40 7.02
N GLY A 151 2.76 -2.53 6.13
CA GLY A 151 4.11 -2.59 5.57
C GLY A 151 5.21 -2.43 6.63
N ILE A 152 5.07 -1.46 7.53
CA ILE A 152 6.00 -1.28 8.65
C ILE A 152 6.04 -2.53 9.53
N MET A 153 4.88 -3.10 9.84
CA MET A 153 4.80 -4.29 10.70
C MET A 153 5.45 -5.51 10.03
N SER A 154 5.23 -5.72 8.72
CA SER A 154 5.87 -6.80 7.97
C SER A 154 7.38 -6.61 7.86
N ALA A 155 7.85 -5.38 7.61
CA ALA A 155 9.27 -5.05 7.54
C ALA A 155 10.00 -5.31 8.88
N VAL A 156 9.38 -4.95 10.01
CA VAL A 156 9.93 -5.22 11.35
C VAL A 156 10.05 -6.73 11.61
N VAL A 157 9.00 -7.49 11.35
CA VAL A 157 8.98 -8.94 11.55
C VAL A 157 10.01 -9.62 10.63
N TYR A 158 10.04 -9.23 9.36
CA TYR A 158 11.00 -9.75 8.39
C TYR A 158 12.44 -9.46 8.83
N PHE A 159 12.75 -8.22 9.23
CA PHE A 159 14.07 -7.82 9.69
C PHE A 159 14.54 -8.64 10.87
N ILE A 160 13.70 -8.82 11.88
CA ILE A 160 14.05 -9.61 13.07
C ILE A 160 14.34 -11.06 12.70
N CYS A 161 13.48 -11.69 11.93
CA CYS A 161 13.61 -13.10 11.57
C CYS A 161 14.77 -13.38 10.58
N PHE A 162 15.19 -12.38 9.80
CA PHE A 162 16.26 -12.49 8.82
C PHE A 162 17.63 -12.10 9.41
N TYR A 163 17.72 -10.92 10.03
CA TYR A 163 18.98 -10.30 10.41
C TYR A 163 19.77 -11.09 11.45
N PHE A 164 19.08 -11.59 12.49
CA PHE A 164 19.72 -12.33 13.57
C PHE A 164 20.26 -13.70 13.13
N PRO A 165 19.51 -14.55 12.40
CA PRO A 165 20.06 -15.83 11.94
C PRO A 165 21.15 -15.68 10.90
N ALA A 166 21.10 -14.69 10.02
CA ALA A 166 22.12 -14.44 9.01
C ALA A 166 23.49 -14.03 9.59
N GLY A 167 23.53 -13.64 10.87
CA GLY A 167 24.79 -13.35 11.56
C GLY A 167 25.47 -12.06 11.08
N PHE A 168 24.71 -11.06 10.65
CA PHE A 168 25.24 -9.75 10.31
C PHE A 168 25.80 -9.05 11.56
N ASN A 169 26.78 -8.18 11.36
CA ASN A 169 27.43 -7.44 12.45
C ASN A 169 26.41 -6.67 13.29
N TYR A 170 26.43 -6.86 14.61
CA TYR A 170 25.56 -6.19 15.59
C TYR A 170 25.89 -4.70 15.77
N ASN A 171 26.24 -4.01 14.71
CA ASN A 171 26.47 -2.58 14.74
C ASN A 171 25.14 -1.86 14.44
N ALA A 172 24.65 -1.06 15.40
CA ALA A 172 23.35 -0.39 15.32
C ALA A 172 23.19 0.45 14.04
N GLU A 173 24.27 1.07 13.59
CA GLU A 173 24.28 1.86 12.36
C GLU A 173 24.01 1.00 11.12
N ARG A 174 24.71 -0.11 10.98
CA ARG A 174 24.55 -1.02 9.83
C ARG A 174 23.20 -1.74 9.84
N ALA A 175 22.75 -2.14 11.03
CA ALA A 175 21.43 -2.72 11.21
C ALA A 175 20.31 -1.74 10.82
N GLY A 176 20.47 -0.46 11.19
CA GLY A 176 19.54 0.61 10.83
C GLY A 176 19.46 0.84 9.33
N TYR A 177 20.60 0.86 8.62
CA TYR A 177 20.60 0.96 7.15
C TYR A 177 19.90 -0.23 6.48
N GLN A 178 20.19 -1.45 6.94
CA GLN A 178 19.55 -2.65 6.41
C GLN A 178 18.04 -2.64 6.64
N PHE A 179 17.59 -2.27 7.83
CA PHE A 179 16.18 -2.11 8.14
C PHE A 179 15.50 -1.07 7.25
N LEU A 180 16.17 0.07 7.04
CA LEU A 180 15.66 1.15 6.20
C LEU A 180 15.53 0.71 4.74
N ILE A 181 16.48 -0.07 4.22
CA ILE A 181 16.41 -0.64 2.86
C ILE A 181 15.19 -1.56 2.75
N ILE A 182 15.00 -2.49 3.69
CA ILE A 182 13.86 -3.41 3.70
C ILE A 182 12.54 -2.64 3.78
N LEU A 183 12.47 -1.60 4.60
CA LEU A 183 11.27 -0.77 4.76
C LEU A 183 10.95 0.02 3.47
N ILE A 184 11.97 0.61 2.84
CA ILE A 184 11.80 1.32 1.57
C ILE A 184 11.34 0.34 0.50
N ASP A 185 11.94 -0.84 0.43
CA ASP A 185 11.62 -1.88 -0.53
C ASP A 185 10.13 -2.29 -0.40
N GLU A 186 9.67 -2.59 0.80
CA GLU A 186 8.26 -2.87 1.09
C GLU A 186 7.33 -1.74 0.64
N VAL A 187 7.68 -0.48 0.93
CA VAL A 187 6.87 0.69 0.55
C VAL A 187 6.89 0.91 -0.96
N PHE A 188 8.03 0.73 -1.63
CA PHE A 188 8.16 0.92 -3.08
C PHE A 188 7.36 -0.12 -3.87
N TYR A 189 7.36 -1.38 -3.45
CA TYR A 189 6.53 -2.40 -4.08
C TYR A 189 5.04 -2.08 -3.97
N PHE A 190 4.61 -1.48 -2.87
CA PHE A 190 3.24 -1.01 -2.72
C PHE A 190 2.89 0.14 -3.67
N ALA A 191 3.77 1.11 -3.80
CA ALA A 191 3.55 2.25 -4.68
C ALA A 191 3.61 1.87 -6.15
N GLY A 192 4.39 0.83 -6.52
CA GLY A 192 4.56 0.37 -7.90
C GLY A 192 3.41 -0.47 -8.46
N LEU A 193 2.54 -1.01 -7.61
CA LEU A 193 1.35 -1.78 -8.00
C LEU A 193 0.16 -0.89 -8.37
N HIS A 194 0.28 0.42 -8.29
CA HIS A 194 -0.76 1.42 -8.58
C HIS A 194 -0.45 2.21 -9.84
#